data_5212fe3c57aa0290cab12566f8d6404c
#
_entry.id   5212fe3c57aa0290cab12566f8d6404c
#
_cell.length_a   1.000
_cell.length_b   1.000
_cell.length_c   1.000
_cell.angle_alpha   90.00
_cell.angle_beta   90.00
_cell.angle_gamma   90.00
#
_symmetry.space_group_name_H-M   'P 1'
#
loop_
_entity.id
_entity.type
_entity.pdbx_description
1 polymer ?
#
loop_
_entity_poly.entity_id
_entity_poly.type
_entity_poly.pdbx_seq_one_letter_code
_entity_poly.pdbx_strand_id
1 'polypeptide(L)'
;MNKSQSKYFNTAVRFDKALLSLLNEKPFEFITVSEICAEAGVNRSTFYLHYENTCDLLEETIKYVLEDFASYFSVDVRSIETKFADNDLKDLIYISEQYLFPYLTYVKEHQHIFMAAVSQPITFSTDELDKRLFDDIFNPILERFHYPVSTRKYVMRFYLNGLTAILVEWLKDRCQKSIEEISIIIQLCIFGMQ
;
A
#
# COMPACT_ATOMS: atom_id res chain seq x y z
N MET A 1 -27.90 -0.39 6.57
CA MET A 1 -26.83 0.17 7.43
C MET A 1 -27.49 1.03 8.51
N ASN A 2 -27.26 0.74 9.80
CA ASN A 2 -27.89 1.46 10.91
C ASN A 2 -27.30 2.89 11.01
N LYS A 3 -28.11 3.89 11.38
CA LYS A 3 -27.74 5.32 11.47
C LYS A 3 -26.55 5.57 12.43
N SER A 4 -26.38 4.72 13.45
CA SER A 4 -25.24 4.72 14.37
C SER A 4 -23.96 4.25 13.69
N GLN A 5 -23.98 3.18 12.91
CA GLN A 5 -22.83 2.66 12.16
C GLN A 5 -22.36 3.64 11.08
N SER A 6 -23.31 4.33 10.40
CA SER A 6 -22.98 5.37 9.43
C SER A 6 -22.28 6.56 10.08
N LYS A 7 -22.71 7.00 11.30
CA LYS A 7 -22.08 8.10 12.01
C LYS A 7 -20.68 7.74 12.52
N TYR A 8 -20.49 6.52 13.01
CA TYR A 8 -19.20 6.01 13.44
C TYR A 8 -18.23 5.99 12.26
N PHE A 9 -18.61 5.38 11.15
CA PHE A 9 -17.80 5.32 9.94
C PHE A 9 -17.43 6.72 9.42
N ASN A 10 -18.38 7.65 9.34
CA ASN A 10 -18.11 9.02 8.90
C ASN A 10 -17.12 9.74 9.82
N THR A 11 -17.10 9.43 11.11
CA THR A 11 -16.15 10.02 12.06
C THR A 11 -14.74 9.42 11.87
N ALA A 12 -14.62 8.12 11.63
CA ALA A 12 -13.34 7.47 11.31
C ALA A 12 -12.71 8.11 10.06
N VAL A 13 -13.45 8.22 8.96
CA VAL A 13 -12.97 8.89 7.74
C VAL A 13 -12.52 10.35 7.97
N ARG A 14 -13.13 11.06 8.90
CA ARG A 14 -12.66 12.41 9.28
C ARG A 14 -11.33 12.39 9.99
N PHE A 15 -11.10 11.42 10.86
CA PHE A 15 -9.81 11.22 11.53
C PHE A 15 -8.72 10.80 10.53
N ASP A 16 -9.01 9.90 9.58
CA ASP A 16 -8.07 9.52 8.53
C ASP A 16 -7.62 10.73 7.71
N LYS A 17 -8.59 11.54 7.25
CA LYS A 17 -8.30 12.77 6.49
C LYS A 17 -7.50 13.80 7.30
N ALA A 18 -7.81 13.95 8.57
CA ALA A 18 -7.10 14.85 9.47
C ALA A 18 -5.64 14.39 9.66
N LEU A 19 -5.43 13.09 9.87
CA LEU A 19 -4.08 12.55 9.99
C LEU A 19 -3.29 12.72 8.69
N LEU A 20 -3.88 12.42 7.53
CA LEU A 20 -3.24 12.62 6.22
C LEU A 20 -2.87 14.09 5.98
N SER A 21 -3.75 15.03 6.36
CA SER A 21 -3.47 16.48 6.28
C SER A 21 -2.27 16.85 7.12
N LEU A 22 -2.23 16.44 8.40
CA LEU A 22 -1.14 16.76 9.34
C LEU A 22 0.19 16.10 8.94
N LEU A 23 0.18 14.91 8.35
CA LEU A 23 1.37 14.23 7.85
C LEU A 23 2.05 14.97 6.70
N ASN A 24 1.32 15.79 5.94
CA ASN A 24 1.91 16.67 4.93
C ASN A 24 2.67 17.85 5.55
N GLU A 25 2.37 18.21 6.79
CA GLU A 25 2.97 19.37 7.47
C GLU A 25 4.14 19.00 8.35
N LYS A 26 4.09 17.82 9.01
CA LYS A 26 5.11 17.40 9.97
C LYS A 26 5.18 15.88 10.14
N PRO A 27 6.34 15.35 10.63
CA PRO A 27 6.51 13.93 10.93
C PRO A 27 5.51 13.44 11.98
N PHE A 28 5.13 12.15 11.86
CA PHE A 28 4.10 11.51 12.69
C PHE A 28 4.37 11.62 14.20
N GLU A 29 5.61 11.48 14.62
CA GLU A 29 6.04 11.55 16.02
C GLU A 29 5.71 12.88 16.73
N PHE A 30 5.47 13.94 15.96
CA PHE A 30 5.08 15.27 16.46
C PHE A 30 3.57 15.54 16.35
N ILE A 31 2.79 14.58 15.84
CA ILE A 31 1.34 14.72 15.72
C ILE A 31 0.67 14.27 17.02
N THR A 32 -0.16 15.15 17.58
CA THR A 32 -0.87 14.91 18.83
C THR A 32 -2.36 14.64 18.62
N VAL A 33 -2.97 13.89 19.55
CA VAL A 33 -4.44 13.68 19.55
C VAL A 33 -5.22 15.01 19.50
N SER A 34 -4.70 16.07 20.15
CA SER A 34 -5.36 17.38 20.15
C SER A 34 -5.41 18.01 18.77
N GLU A 35 -4.33 17.90 18.00
CA GLU A 35 -4.26 18.42 16.63
C GLU A 35 -5.12 17.63 15.67
N ILE A 36 -5.08 16.28 15.77
CA ILE A 36 -5.98 15.41 14.99
C ILE A 36 -7.45 15.77 15.25
N CYS A 37 -7.83 15.96 16.52
CA CYS A 37 -9.19 16.33 16.88
C CYS A 37 -9.58 17.70 16.36
N ALA A 38 -8.68 18.68 16.42
CA ALA A 38 -8.91 20.04 15.91
C ALA A 38 -9.11 20.01 14.38
N GLU A 39 -8.21 19.33 13.67
CA GLU A 39 -8.27 19.18 12.22
C GLU A 39 -9.53 18.41 11.78
N ALA A 40 -9.87 17.32 12.46
CA ALA A 40 -11.08 16.54 12.21
C ALA A 40 -12.37 17.28 12.61
N GLY A 41 -12.29 18.38 13.39
CA GLY A 41 -13.45 19.07 13.96
C GLY A 41 -14.26 18.17 14.90
N VAL A 42 -13.58 17.37 15.72
CA VAL A 42 -14.16 16.38 16.66
C VAL A 42 -13.51 16.57 18.01
N ASN A 43 -14.22 16.28 19.10
CA ASN A 43 -13.64 16.40 20.44
C ASN A 43 -12.80 15.15 20.83
N ARG A 44 -11.90 15.32 21.82
CA ARG A 44 -11.01 14.25 22.28
C ARG A 44 -11.74 13.03 22.84
N SER A 45 -12.89 13.21 23.47
CA SER A 45 -13.67 12.07 23.99
C SER A 45 -14.19 11.18 22.85
N THR A 46 -14.51 11.78 21.69
CA THR A 46 -14.88 11.01 20.50
C THR A 46 -13.68 10.29 19.91
N PHE A 47 -12.48 10.88 19.94
CA PHE A 47 -11.25 10.17 19.52
C PHE A 47 -11.07 8.87 20.29
N TYR A 48 -11.13 8.92 21.63
CA TYR A 48 -10.94 7.76 22.50
C TYR A 48 -12.08 6.74 22.46
N LEU A 49 -13.19 7.03 21.79
CA LEU A 49 -14.21 6.03 21.44
C LEU A 49 -13.83 5.20 20.20
N HIS A 50 -12.88 5.68 19.37
CA HIS A 50 -12.44 5.03 18.16
C HIS A 50 -11.05 4.40 18.31
N TYR A 51 -10.12 5.08 19.00
CA TYR A 51 -8.70 4.75 19.05
C TYR A 51 -8.16 4.90 20.47
N GLU A 52 -7.27 4.02 20.88
CA GLU A 52 -6.57 4.13 22.16
C GLU A 52 -5.47 5.21 22.09
N ASN A 53 -4.81 5.32 20.94
CA ASN A 53 -3.69 6.23 20.72
C ASN A 53 -3.57 6.61 19.23
N THR A 54 -2.58 7.44 18.89
CA THR A 54 -2.35 7.90 17.51
C THR A 54 -1.84 6.77 16.60
N CYS A 55 -1.18 5.73 17.14
CA CYS A 55 -0.69 4.60 16.33
C CYS A 55 -1.85 3.74 15.83
N ASP A 56 -2.91 3.56 16.64
CA ASP A 56 -4.10 2.82 16.20
C ASP A 56 -4.80 3.52 15.04
N LEU A 57 -4.90 4.85 15.10
CA LEU A 57 -5.40 5.64 13.98
C LEU A 57 -4.49 5.53 12.75
N LEU A 58 -3.15 5.60 12.95
CA LEU A 58 -2.20 5.45 11.83
C LEU A 58 -2.38 4.09 11.15
N GLU A 59 -2.53 3.01 11.92
CA GLU A 59 -2.76 1.67 11.38
C GLU A 59 -4.04 1.60 10.53
N GLU A 60 -5.14 2.19 11.02
CA GLU A 60 -6.40 2.24 10.27
C GLU A 60 -6.27 3.12 9.02
N THR A 61 -5.63 4.29 9.13
CA THR A 61 -5.39 5.19 7.98
C THR A 61 -4.56 4.51 6.89
N ILE A 62 -3.54 3.72 7.26
CA ILE A 62 -2.76 2.97 6.29
C ILE A 62 -3.61 1.91 5.59
N LYS A 63 -4.46 1.18 6.34
CA LYS A 63 -5.41 0.23 5.73
C LYS A 63 -6.33 0.93 4.74
N TYR A 64 -6.87 2.09 5.12
CA TYR A 64 -7.71 2.90 4.25
C TYR A 64 -7.00 3.29 2.95
N VAL A 65 -5.76 3.77 3.04
CA VAL A 65 -4.92 4.13 1.88
C VAL A 65 -4.61 2.91 1.00
N LEU A 66 -4.30 1.76 1.61
CA LEU A 66 -4.03 0.52 0.86
C LEU A 66 -5.29 -0.06 0.19
N GLU A 67 -6.46 0.08 0.81
CA GLU A 67 -7.73 -0.34 0.22
C GLU A 67 -8.12 0.56 -0.97
N ASP A 68 -7.92 1.87 -0.84
CA ASP A 68 -8.09 2.83 -1.93
C ASP A 68 -7.16 2.49 -3.11
N PHE A 69 -5.88 2.25 -2.81
CA PHE A 69 -4.91 1.77 -3.77
C PHE A 69 -5.35 0.47 -4.46
N ALA A 70 -5.74 -0.54 -3.69
CA ALA A 70 -6.19 -1.83 -4.23
C ALA A 70 -7.44 -1.66 -5.13
N SER A 71 -8.33 -0.72 -4.81
CA SER A 71 -9.50 -0.41 -5.64
C SER A 71 -9.11 0.14 -7.02
N TYR A 72 -8.03 0.89 -7.10
CA TYR A 72 -7.46 1.41 -8.35
C TYR A 72 -6.98 0.29 -9.30
N PHE A 73 -6.49 -0.81 -8.73
CA PHE A 73 -5.99 -1.96 -9.50
C PHE A 73 -7.05 -3.05 -9.75
N SER A 74 -8.12 -3.11 -8.93
CA SER A 74 -9.16 -4.14 -9.04
C SER A 74 -10.01 -4.07 -10.32
N VAL A 75 -9.96 -2.95 -11.01
CA VAL A 75 -10.74 -2.74 -12.26
C VAL A 75 -10.12 -3.49 -13.44
N ASP A 76 -8.84 -3.85 -13.41
CA ASP A 76 -8.11 -4.32 -14.59
C ASP A 76 -7.65 -5.79 -14.54
N VAL A 77 -7.79 -6.49 -13.41
CA VAL A 77 -7.35 -7.90 -13.30
C VAL A 77 -8.06 -8.81 -14.30
N ARG A 78 -9.33 -8.54 -14.62
CA ARG A 78 -10.08 -9.29 -15.65
C ARG A 78 -9.68 -8.96 -17.09
N SER A 79 -9.21 -7.74 -17.35
CA SER A 79 -8.66 -7.35 -18.65
C SER A 79 -7.25 -7.91 -18.85
N ILE A 80 -6.59 -8.25 -17.78
CA ILE A 80 -5.28 -8.87 -17.75
C ILE A 80 -5.35 -10.31 -18.31
N GLU A 81 -6.34 -11.09 -17.91
CA GLU A 81 -6.51 -12.49 -18.39
C GLU A 81 -6.60 -12.60 -19.91
N THR A 82 -7.20 -11.61 -20.58
CA THR A 82 -7.37 -11.61 -22.04
C THR A 82 -6.15 -11.15 -22.84
N LYS A 83 -5.27 -10.35 -22.23
CA LYS A 83 -4.04 -9.84 -22.87
C LYS A 83 -2.83 -10.76 -22.76
N PHE A 84 -2.91 -11.77 -21.89
CA PHE A 84 -1.80 -12.68 -21.57
C PHE A 84 -1.69 -13.91 -22.49
N ALA A 85 -2.52 -14.03 -23.50
CA ALA A 85 -2.58 -15.25 -24.29
C ALA A 85 -1.27 -15.59 -25.02
N ASP A 86 -0.36 -14.62 -25.27
CA ASP A 86 0.76 -14.80 -26.20
C ASP A 86 2.15 -14.31 -25.73
N ASN A 87 2.36 -13.93 -24.43
CA ASN A 87 3.57 -13.21 -24.08
C ASN A 87 4.60 -14.02 -23.25
N ASP A 88 5.90 -13.77 -23.49
CA ASP A 88 7.06 -14.34 -22.80
C ASP A 88 7.15 -13.92 -21.31
N LEU A 89 7.95 -14.65 -20.52
CA LEU A 89 8.29 -14.31 -19.12
C LEU A 89 8.74 -12.87 -18.91
N LYS A 90 9.22 -12.21 -19.98
CA LYS A 90 9.63 -10.81 -19.99
C LYS A 90 8.47 -9.82 -19.82
N ASP A 91 7.26 -10.28 -20.01
CA ASP A 91 6.01 -9.52 -19.87
C ASP A 91 5.32 -9.80 -18.54
N LEU A 92 6.05 -10.15 -17.48
CA LEU A 92 5.55 -10.16 -16.11
C LEU A 92 5.01 -8.76 -15.79
N ILE A 93 3.75 -8.58 -16.12
CA ILE A 93 3.02 -7.35 -16.37
C ILE A 93 3.06 -6.39 -15.18
N TYR A 94 3.09 -6.92 -13.93
CA TYR A 94 3.16 -6.06 -12.73
C TYR A 94 4.50 -5.31 -12.58
N ILE A 95 5.51 -5.65 -13.40
CA ILE A 95 6.81 -4.99 -13.46
C ILE A 95 6.93 -4.17 -14.73
N SER A 96 5.94 -4.26 -15.64
CA SER A 96 5.90 -3.38 -16.80
C SER A 96 5.60 -1.95 -16.37
N GLU A 97 6.11 -0.98 -17.10
CA GLU A 97 5.89 0.45 -16.84
C GLU A 97 4.40 0.79 -16.67
N GLN A 98 3.52 0.11 -17.41
CA GLN A 98 2.08 0.33 -17.40
C GLN A 98 1.46 0.12 -16.01
N TYR A 99 1.98 -0.81 -15.18
CA TYR A 99 1.46 -1.10 -13.83
C TYR A 99 2.36 -0.53 -12.75
N LEU A 100 3.67 -0.57 -12.97
CA LEU A 100 4.64 -0.09 -11.99
C LEU A 100 4.57 1.44 -11.83
N PHE A 101 4.37 2.19 -12.91
CA PHE A 101 4.29 3.65 -12.86
C PHE A 101 3.10 4.16 -12.03
N PRO A 102 1.86 3.71 -12.23
CA PRO A 102 0.74 4.11 -11.37
C PRO A 102 0.98 3.75 -9.90
N TYR A 103 1.56 2.57 -9.63
CA TYR A 103 1.92 2.14 -8.28
C TYR A 103 2.96 3.07 -7.64
N LEU A 104 4.06 3.33 -8.32
CA LEU A 104 5.13 4.22 -7.83
C LEU A 104 4.63 5.66 -7.70
N THR A 105 3.77 6.12 -8.60
CA THR A 105 3.13 7.44 -8.53
C THR A 105 2.29 7.54 -7.24
N TYR A 106 1.46 6.54 -6.98
CA TYR A 106 0.63 6.50 -5.78
C TYR A 106 1.48 6.50 -4.49
N VAL A 107 2.54 5.69 -4.44
CA VAL A 107 3.48 5.67 -3.30
C VAL A 107 4.13 7.04 -3.11
N LYS A 108 4.54 7.70 -4.18
CA LYS A 108 5.17 9.03 -4.14
C LYS A 108 4.20 10.12 -3.69
N GLU A 109 2.98 10.11 -4.19
CA GLU A 109 1.93 11.06 -3.80
C GLU A 109 1.54 10.91 -2.33
N HIS A 110 1.58 9.68 -1.80
CA HIS A 110 1.26 9.37 -0.41
C HIS A 110 2.50 9.09 0.45
N GLN A 111 3.68 9.61 0.05
CA GLN A 111 4.96 9.29 0.69
C GLN A 111 4.97 9.52 2.21
N HIS A 112 4.26 10.54 2.70
CA HIS A 112 4.24 10.88 4.12
C HIS A 112 3.58 9.81 5.00
N ILE A 113 2.47 9.20 4.54
CA ILE A 113 1.83 8.10 5.26
C ILE A 113 2.67 6.83 5.19
N PHE A 114 3.27 6.52 4.02
CA PHE A 114 4.16 5.37 3.88
C PHE A 114 5.43 5.53 4.72
N MET A 115 6.01 6.74 4.81
CA MET A 115 7.13 7.03 5.72
C MET A 115 6.73 6.85 7.19
N ALA A 116 5.55 7.32 7.59
CA ALA A 116 5.05 7.10 8.95
C ALA A 116 4.91 5.60 9.25
N ALA A 117 4.38 4.83 8.29
CA ALA A 117 4.27 3.37 8.40
C ALA A 117 5.62 2.67 8.59
N VAL A 118 6.64 3.09 7.82
CA VAL A 118 7.99 2.52 7.90
C VAL A 118 8.70 2.90 9.21
N SER A 119 8.43 4.10 9.73
CA SER A 119 9.09 4.64 10.93
C SER A 119 8.50 4.10 12.24
N GLN A 120 7.32 3.51 12.20
CA GLN A 120 6.66 2.95 13.37
C GLN A 120 6.72 1.42 13.35
N PRO A 121 6.90 0.75 14.51
CA PRO A 121 6.85 -0.71 14.61
C PRO A 121 5.40 -1.21 14.52
N ILE A 122 4.72 -0.85 13.46
CA ILE A 122 3.34 -1.29 13.24
C ILE A 122 3.39 -2.71 12.68
N THR A 123 2.89 -3.65 13.46
CA THR A 123 2.71 -5.03 13.01
C THR A 123 1.45 -5.08 12.15
N PHE A 124 1.60 -4.85 10.85
CA PHE A 124 0.47 -5.06 9.95
C PHE A 124 0.05 -6.52 9.99
N SER A 125 -1.18 -6.79 10.41
CA SER A 125 -1.85 -8.03 10.08
C SER A 125 -2.20 -7.99 8.60
N THR A 126 -1.23 -8.37 7.76
CA THR A 126 -1.37 -8.37 6.30
C THR A 126 -2.03 -9.67 5.81
N ASP A 127 -2.43 -10.57 6.68
CA ASP A 127 -2.87 -11.92 6.33
C ASP A 127 -4.02 -11.92 5.30
N GLU A 128 -4.98 -11.02 5.42
CA GLU A 128 -6.10 -10.93 4.47
C GLU A 128 -5.68 -10.27 3.16
N LEU A 129 -4.88 -9.21 3.21
CA LEU A 129 -4.31 -8.57 2.02
C LEU A 129 -3.33 -9.51 1.31
N ASP A 130 -2.46 -10.17 2.06
CA ASP A 130 -1.53 -11.18 1.54
C ASP A 130 -2.26 -12.33 0.87
N LYS A 131 -3.38 -12.79 1.46
CA LYS A 131 -4.21 -13.83 0.88
C LYS A 131 -4.84 -13.38 -0.44
N ARG A 132 -5.41 -12.17 -0.47
CA ARG A 132 -5.98 -11.60 -1.72
C ARG A 132 -4.91 -11.43 -2.79
N LEU A 133 -3.76 -10.86 -2.46
CA LEU A 133 -2.64 -10.72 -3.38
C LEU A 133 -2.18 -12.09 -3.91
N PHE A 134 -2.14 -13.10 -3.04
CA PHE A 134 -1.78 -14.45 -3.46
C PHE A 134 -2.82 -15.06 -4.38
N ASP A 135 -4.11 -15.08 -3.96
CA ASP A 135 -5.17 -15.78 -4.67
C ASP A 135 -5.52 -15.10 -6.00
N ASP A 136 -5.60 -13.76 -6.01
CA ASP A 136 -6.10 -13.01 -7.16
C ASP A 136 -4.98 -12.61 -8.14
N ILE A 137 -3.73 -12.51 -7.70
CA ILE A 137 -2.64 -11.97 -8.50
C ILE A 137 -1.52 -13.00 -8.70
N PHE A 138 -0.83 -13.39 -7.63
CA PHE A 138 0.39 -14.19 -7.75
C PHE A 138 0.13 -15.63 -8.19
N ASN A 139 -0.87 -16.29 -7.62
CA ASN A 139 -1.12 -17.70 -7.90
C ASN A 139 -1.48 -17.95 -9.38
N PRO A 140 -2.39 -17.18 -10.03
CA PRO A 140 -2.67 -17.34 -11.46
C PRO A 140 -1.43 -17.13 -12.34
N ILE A 141 -0.61 -16.12 -12.02
CA ILE A 141 0.62 -15.84 -12.75
C ILE A 141 1.62 -16.99 -12.61
N LEU A 142 1.90 -17.40 -11.37
CA LEU A 142 2.86 -18.46 -11.09
C LEU A 142 2.41 -19.82 -11.63
N GLU A 143 1.09 -20.06 -11.69
CA GLU A 143 0.53 -21.25 -12.34
C GLU A 143 0.83 -21.27 -13.84
N ARG A 144 0.62 -20.16 -14.51
CA ARG A 144 0.92 -20.01 -15.93
C ARG A 144 2.40 -20.25 -16.24
N PHE A 145 3.31 -19.81 -15.38
CA PHE A 145 4.75 -20.06 -15.52
C PHE A 145 5.19 -21.42 -14.96
N HIS A 146 4.23 -22.33 -14.71
CA HIS A 146 4.48 -23.69 -14.27
C HIS A 146 5.26 -23.81 -12.95
N TYR A 147 5.20 -22.78 -12.07
CA TYR A 147 5.78 -22.89 -10.75
C TYR A 147 5.03 -23.94 -9.93
N PRO A 148 5.75 -24.90 -9.28
CA PRO A 148 5.12 -25.88 -8.41
C PRO A 148 4.30 -25.22 -7.31
N VAL A 149 3.10 -25.71 -7.01
CA VAL A 149 2.19 -25.15 -6.00
C VAL A 149 2.90 -24.95 -4.65
N SER A 150 3.76 -25.91 -4.26
CA SER A 150 4.54 -25.88 -3.01
C SER A 150 5.52 -24.71 -2.92
N THR A 151 5.93 -24.11 -4.02
CA THR A 151 6.93 -23.03 -4.07
C THR A 151 6.31 -21.64 -4.23
N ARG A 152 5.08 -21.54 -4.69
CA ARG A 152 4.43 -20.26 -5.08
C ARG A 152 4.41 -19.23 -3.95
N LYS A 153 4.11 -19.64 -2.71
CA LYS A 153 4.12 -18.72 -1.55
C LYS A 153 5.50 -18.14 -1.27
N TYR A 154 6.56 -18.94 -1.42
CA TYR A 154 7.93 -18.47 -1.21
C TYR A 154 8.34 -17.47 -2.29
N VAL A 155 7.99 -17.74 -3.54
CA VAL A 155 8.24 -16.84 -4.68
C VAL A 155 7.52 -15.51 -4.46
N MET A 156 6.23 -15.53 -4.13
CA MET A 156 5.49 -14.30 -3.81
C MET A 156 6.16 -13.49 -2.69
N ARG A 157 6.50 -14.14 -1.57
CA ARG A 157 7.16 -13.46 -0.43
C ARG A 157 8.49 -12.85 -0.81
N PHE A 158 9.29 -13.52 -1.62
CA PHE A 158 10.55 -12.99 -2.13
C PHE A 158 10.33 -11.69 -2.92
N TYR A 159 9.39 -11.69 -3.88
CA TYR A 159 9.10 -10.53 -4.70
C TYR A 159 8.51 -9.37 -3.87
N LEU A 160 7.54 -9.63 -3.01
CA LEU A 160 6.93 -8.60 -2.17
C LEU A 160 7.94 -7.96 -1.23
N ASN A 161 8.77 -8.76 -0.55
CA ASN A 161 9.80 -8.25 0.36
C ASN A 161 10.88 -7.47 -0.40
N GLY A 162 11.31 -7.95 -1.57
CA GLY A 162 12.28 -7.25 -2.41
C GLY A 162 11.74 -5.89 -2.89
N LEU A 163 10.52 -5.87 -3.38
CA LEU A 163 9.85 -4.63 -3.80
C LEU A 163 9.71 -3.65 -2.63
N THR A 164 9.22 -4.14 -1.49
CA THR A 164 9.07 -3.34 -0.26
C THR A 164 10.41 -2.75 0.16
N ALA A 165 11.51 -3.53 0.13
CA ALA A 165 12.84 -3.03 0.49
C ALA A 165 13.28 -1.86 -0.40
N ILE A 166 13.07 -1.95 -1.72
CA ILE A 166 13.39 -0.86 -2.66
C ILE A 166 12.56 0.39 -2.35
N LEU A 167 11.25 0.21 -2.11
CA LEU A 167 10.36 1.32 -1.79
C LEU A 167 10.72 1.99 -0.47
N VAL A 168 11.08 1.23 0.54
CA VAL A 168 11.53 1.76 1.84
C VAL A 168 12.77 2.64 1.67
N GLU A 169 13.77 2.20 0.91
CA GLU A 169 14.95 3.02 0.64
C GLU A 169 14.59 4.28 -0.17
N TRP A 170 13.73 4.16 -1.17
CA TRP A 170 13.26 5.31 -1.94
C TRP A 170 12.52 6.34 -1.08
N LEU A 171 11.65 5.87 -0.19
CA LEU A 171 10.93 6.72 0.77
C LEU A 171 11.90 7.41 1.74
N LYS A 172 12.90 6.69 2.30
CA LYS A 172 13.94 7.27 3.16
C LYS A 172 14.71 8.37 2.46
N ASP A 173 14.98 8.21 1.16
CA ASP A 173 15.58 9.22 0.30
C ASP A 173 14.60 10.34 -0.13
N ARG A 174 13.42 10.43 0.49
CA ARG A 174 12.36 11.40 0.16
C ARG A 174 11.96 11.37 -1.31
N CYS A 175 11.92 10.21 -1.90
CA CYS A 175 11.58 9.98 -3.31
C CYS A 175 12.37 10.85 -4.30
N GLN A 176 13.69 11.08 -4.02
CA GLN A 176 14.55 11.92 -4.86
C GLN A 176 14.75 11.34 -6.27
N LYS A 177 14.87 10.00 -6.38
CA LYS A 177 14.91 9.35 -7.68
C LYS A 177 13.57 9.48 -8.40
N SER A 178 13.62 9.58 -9.72
CA SER A 178 12.41 9.59 -10.52
C SER A 178 11.69 8.22 -10.49
N ILE A 179 10.43 8.20 -10.89
CA ILE A 179 9.65 6.96 -11.00
C ILE A 179 10.30 6.02 -12.02
N GLU A 180 10.82 6.57 -13.12
CA GLU A 180 11.52 5.84 -14.18
C GLU A 180 12.79 5.17 -13.63
N GLU A 181 13.59 5.89 -12.84
CA GLU A 181 14.81 5.34 -12.23
C GLU A 181 14.49 4.19 -11.27
N ILE A 182 13.46 4.34 -10.42
CA ILE A 182 13.02 3.28 -9.50
C ILE A 182 12.45 2.08 -10.25
N SER A 183 11.68 2.34 -11.32
CA SER A 183 11.17 1.29 -12.20
C SER A 183 12.31 0.44 -12.79
N ILE A 184 13.35 1.09 -13.30
CA ILE A 184 14.54 0.42 -13.83
C ILE A 184 15.23 -0.40 -12.73
N ILE A 185 15.42 0.15 -11.53
CA ILE A 185 16.03 -0.58 -10.41
C ILE A 185 15.22 -1.83 -10.07
N ILE A 186 13.90 -1.72 -9.98
CA ILE A 186 13.02 -2.86 -9.71
C ILE A 186 13.17 -3.93 -10.79
N GLN A 187 13.15 -3.54 -12.06
CA GLN A 187 13.31 -4.45 -13.20
C GLN A 187 14.67 -5.15 -13.17
N LEU A 188 15.76 -4.42 -12.90
CA LEU A 188 17.10 -4.98 -12.78
C LEU A 188 17.21 -6.00 -11.63
N CYS A 189 16.57 -5.73 -10.49
CA CYS A 189 16.57 -6.66 -9.35
C CYS A 189 15.79 -7.96 -9.63
N ILE A 190 14.77 -7.89 -10.48
CA ILE A 190 13.91 -9.03 -10.79
C ILE A 190 14.45 -9.86 -11.95
N PHE A 191 14.93 -9.22 -13.03
CA PHE A 191 15.41 -9.93 -14.22
C PHE A 191 16.92 -10.17 -14.22
N GLY A 192 17.66 -9.60 -13.28
CA GLY A 192 19.11 -9.59 -13.26
C GLY A 192 19.70 -8.56 -14.26
N MET A 193 20.98 -8.25 -14.06
CA MET A 193 21.74 -7.51 -15.08
C MET A 193 22.04 -8.46 -16.24
N GLN A 194 21.42 -8.23 -17.38
CA GLN A 194 21.79 -8.90 -18.63
C GLN A 194 23.03 -8.24 -19.22
#